data_e505e86fd6b4a88bf250df05b39a2dc8
#
_entry.id   e505e86fd6b4a88bf250df05b39a2dc8
#
_cell.length_a   1.000
_cell.length_b   1.000
_cell.length_c   1.000
_cell.angle_alpha   90.00
_cell.angle_beta   90.00
_cell.angle_gamma   90.00
#
_symmetry.space_group_name_H-M   'P 1'
#
loop_
_entity.id
_entity.type
_entity.pdbx_description
1 polymer ?
#
loop_
_entity_poly.entity_id
_entity_poly.type
_entity_poly.pdbx_seq_one_letter_code
_entity_poly.pdbx_strand_id
1 'polypeptide(L)'
;MEGIQRTKHHIANLFKARFPIMYIQTWEENRVVDMIREIAENQDIIKTLRKVYVWSLSRGLLDLSAGNSIEKGTNDAVAAIKHFIGLKENAILIVKDMHIYFGNLANNVIIRRLRDTADILAKGEYLKNIVITSPVLQIPVELEKDITIVDFELPNSEEIKSCLDSFINENWNETTINLSEEDKLLFAKTAQGLTLHEAENAFARALVERKHLTAQEIDIIVEEKCQVIKKTGILEFVNSDLSIDDVGGLDNLKNWLRKRNNSWSDKAQRLYNLPAPKGILMTGVPGCGKSLTAKAMASLWNLPLLRLDIGKIFNKWLGNSEENIRKVIQTAEAVSPSILWIDEIEKGFSGINGNDDGTTKRIFGSFLTWLQEKTKPVFVVATANNISILPPEMLRKGRFDEIFFVDLPNLDERITILKLHLTRMLNGSISKEFNVSDTLLNLLA
;
A
#
# COMPACT_ATOMS: atom_id res chain seq x y z
N MET A 1 21.21 0.59 -3.03
CA MET A 1 20.60 1.94 -3.08
C MET A 1 19.16 1.78 -2.67
N GLU A 2 18.74 2.44 -1.63
CA GLU A 2 17.36 2.39 -1.14
C GLU A 2 16.41 3.10 -2.12
N GLY A 3 15.13 2.71 -2.11
CA GLY A 3 14.14 3.04 -3.15
C GLY A 3 14.18 4.48 -3.66
N ILE A 4 14.11 5.50 -2.77
CA ILE A 4 14.07 6.90 -3.20
C ILE A 4 15.35 7.37 -3.90
N GLN A 5 16.53 6.92 -3.46
CA GLN A 5 17.80 7.25 -4.11
C GLN A 5 17.88 6.63 -5.50
N ARG A 6 17.28 5.46 -5.69
CA ARG A 6 17.17 4.81 -6.98
C ARG A 6 16.25 5.61 -7.92
N THR A 7 15.08 6.04 -7.42
CA THR A 7 14.13 6.87 -8.18
C THR A 7 14.77 8.22 -8.55
N LYS A 8 15.43 8.88 -7.62
CA LYS A 8 16.16 10.13 -7.84
C LYS A 8 17.23 9.98 -8.92
N HIS A 9 18.04 8.92 -8.83
CA HIS A 9 19.06 8.62 -9.82
C HIS A 9 18.46 8.30 -11.19
N HIS A 10 17.35 7.58 -11.24
CA HIS A 10 16.62 7.26 -12.46
C HIS A 10 16.10 8.52 -13.15
N ILE A 11 15.41 9.40 -12.40
CA ILE A 11 14.93 10.70 -12.93
C ILE A 11 16.08 11.56 -13.44
N ALA A 12 17.17 11.64 -12.69
CA ALA A 12 18.37 12.38 -13.13
C ALA A 12 18.93 11.84 -14.46
N ASN A 13 18.94 10.53 -14.65
CA ASN A 13 19.40 9.91 -15.90
C ASN A 13 18.44 10.21 -17.06
N LEU A 14 17.12 10.19 -16.83
CA LEU A 14 16.12 10.58 -17.82
C LEU A 14 16.31 12.06 -18.24
N PHE A 15 16.59 12.95 -17.31
CA PHE A 15 16.92 14.35 -17.59
C PHE A 15 18.19 14.48 -18.45
N LYS A 16 19.25 13.73 -18.10
CA LYS A 16 20.50 13.72 -18.89
C LYS A 16 20.29 13.18 -20.30
N ALA A 17 19.45 12.17 -20.43
CA ALA A 17 19.11 11.54 -21.71
C ALA A 17 18.06 12.30 -22.53
N ARG A 18 17.62 13.48 -22.07
CA ARG A 18 16.65 14.37 -22.73
C ARG A 18 15.29 13.73 -22.99
N PHE A 19 14.82 12.85 -22.09
CA PHE A 19 13.44 12.36 -22.17
C PHE A 19 12.48 13.54 -22.03
N PRO A 20 11.59 13.78 -23.01
CA PRO A 20 10.83 15.04 -23.06
C PRO A 20 9.77 15.13 -21.97
N ILE A 21 9.01 14.08 -21.75
CA ILE A 21 7.89 14.05 -20.81
C ILE A 21 8.00 12.83 -19.90
N MET A 22 7.90 13.05 -18.60
CA MET A 22 7.82 12.00 -17.58
C MET A 22 6.48 12.06 -16.88
N TYR A 23 5.94 10.91 -16.49
CA TYR A 23 4.71 10.80 -15.72
C TYR A 23 4.98 10.07 -14.41
N ILE A 24 4.68 10.73 -13.30
CA ILE A 24 4.83 10.22 -11.94
C ILE A 24 3.45 10.06 -11.33
N GLN A 25 3.05 8.81 -11.08
CA GLN A 25 1.80 8.53 -10.39
C GLN A 25 2.01 8.61 -8.88
N THR A 26 1.49 9.65 -8.24
CA THR A 26 1.59 9.83 -6.79
C THR A 26 0.58 10.83 -6.24
N TRP A 27 0.23 10.70 -4.97
CA TRP A 27 -0.49 11.70 -4.18
C TRP A 27 0.45 12.74 -3.55
N GLU A 28 1.75 12.47 -3.54
CA GLU A 28 2.78 13.25 -2.84
C GLU A 28 3.43 14.29 -3.77
N GLU A 29 2.62 15.21 -4.28
CA GLU A 29 3.08 16.24 -5.23
C GLU A 29 4.25 17.06 -4.70
N ASN A 30 4.20 17.48 -3.43
CA ASN A 30 5.24 18.31 -2.83
C ASN A 30 6.56 17.55 -2.75
N ARG A 31 6.54 16.27 -2.36
CA ARG A 31 7.73 15.41 -2.32
C ARG A 31 8.37 15.24 -3.70
N VAL A 32 7.55 15.15 -4.76
CA VAL A 32 8.06 15.14 -6.15
C VAL A 32 8.69 16.48 -6.49
N VAL A 33 8.05 17.59 -6.14
CA VAL A 33 8.57 18.94 -6.40
C VAL A 33 9.92 19.13 -5.70
N ASP A 34 10.04 18.76 -4.43
CA ASP A 34 11.27 18.88 -3.64
C ASP A 34 12.38 18.01 -4.23
N MET A 35 12.08 16.76 -4.59
CA MET A 35 13.04 15.85 -5.24
C MET A 35 13.54 16.41 -6.58
N ILE A 36 12.65 16.90 -7.43
CA ILE A 36 13.03 17.45 -8.73
C ILE A 36 13.86 18.72 -8.57
N ARG A 37 13.52 19.56 -7.58
CA ARG A 37 14.28 20.75 -7.25
C ARG A 37 15.70 20.38 -6.81
N GLU A 38 15.83 19.41 -5.91
CA GLU A 38 17.13 18.93 -5.45
C GLU A 38 17.98 18.39 -6.62
N ILE A 39 17.37 17.63 -7.54
CA ILE A 39 18.07 17.15 -8.74
C ILE A 39 18.49 18.32 -9.63
N ALA A 40 17.58 19.28 -9.86
CA ALA A 40 17.78 20.38 -10.80
C ALA A 40 18.85 21.39 -10.36
N GLU A 41 18.98 21.59 -9.04
CA GLU A 41 19.90 22.56 -8.42
C GLU A 41 21.26 21.96 -8.02
N ASN A 42 21.45 20.64 -8.12
CA ASN A 42 22.65 19.95 -7.69
C ASN A 42 23.56 19.55 -8.88
N GLN A 43 24.73 20.18 -8.99
CA GLN A 43 25.72 19.91 -10.05
C GLN A 43 26.33 18.49 -9.99
N ASP A 44 26.38 17.87 -8.82
CA ASP A 44 26.90 16.51 -8.68
C ASP A 44 25.94 15.49 -9.27
N ILE A 45 24.64 15.83 -9.26
CA ILE A 45 23.57 14.96 -9.81
C ILE A 45 23.39 15.21 -11.31
N ILE A 46 23.23 16.48 -11.72
CA ILE A 46 23.15 16.86 -13.14
C ILE A 46 24.17 17.97 -13.46
N LYS A 47 24.98 17.76 -14.52
CA LYS A 47 26.05 18.71 -14.89
C LYS A 47 25.53 20.11 -15.26
N THR A 48 24.30 20.18 -15.77
CA THR A 48 23.69 21.42 -16.22
C THR A 48 22.49 21.74 -15.32
N LEU A 49 22.62 22.77 -14.49
CA LEU A 49 21.54 23.24 -13.62
C LEU A 49 20.32 23.68 -14.44
N ARG A 50 19.15 23.52 -13.86
CA ARG A 50 17.86 23.84 -14.49
C ARG A 50 16.97 24.57 -13.51
N LYS A 51 16.25 25.57 -13.97
CA LYS A 51 15.20 26.18 -13.18
C LYS A 51 13.96 25.29 -13.13
N VAL A 52 13.26 25.34 -12.01
CA VAL A 52 12.05 24.53 -11.82
C VAL A 52 10.81 25.44 -11.80
N TYR A 53 9.89 25.11 -12.67
CA TYR A 53 8.59 25.74 -12.78
C TYR A 53 7.50 24.75 -12.39
N VAL A 54 6.48 25.22 -11.69
CA VAL A 54 5.33 24.40 -11.31
C VAL A 54 4.07 25.03 -11.86
N TRP A 55 3.26 24.23 -12.49
CA TRP A 55 1.94 24.64 -12.97
C TRP A 55 0.84 23.87 -12.25
N SER A 56 -0.22 24.58 -11.89
CA SER A 56 -1.50 24.02 -11.49
C SER A 56 -2.64 24.88 -12.04
N LEU A 57 -3.80 24.27 -12.26
CA LEU A 57 -4.98 24.94 -12.79
C LEU A 57 -5.40 26.16 -11.95
N SER A 58 -5.25 26.09 -10.63
CA SER A 58 -5.65 27.14 -9.69
C SER A 58 -4.66 28.30 -9.59
N ARG A 59 -3.34 28.02 -9.69
CA ARG A 59 -2.28 29.02 -9.44
C ARG A 59 -1.59 29.50 -10.71
N GLY A 60 -1.81 28.83 -11.84
CA GLY A 60 -1.05 29.08 -13.07
C GLY A 60 0.41 28.62 -12.94
N LEU A 61 1.29 29.26 -13.71
CA LEU A 61 2.71 28.95 -13.75
C LEU A 61 3.47 29.72 -12.65
N LEU A 62 4.22 29.00 -11.84
CA LEU A 62 5.06 29.51 -10.75
C LEU A 62 6.52 29.23 -11.02
N ASP A 63 7.39 30.21 -10.86
CA ASP A 63 8.84 30.02 -10.76
C ASP A 63 9.21 29.74 -9.30
N LEU A 64 9.69 28.52 -9.01
CA LEU A 64 10.07 28.14 -7.64
C LEU A 64 11.28 28.92 -7.11
N SER A 65 12.15 29.42 -7.98
CA SER A 65 13.33 30.20 -7.59
C SER A 65 12.97 31.62 -7.17
N ALA A 66 11.94 32.20 -7.83
CA ALA A 66 11.49 33.55 -7.57
C ALA A 66 10.33 33.63 -6.55
N GLY A 67 9.66 32.52 -6.26
CA GLY A 67 8.51 32.47 -5.36
C GLY A 67 7.26 33.19 -5.87
N ASN A 68 7.26 33.65 -7.12
CA ASN A 68 6.23 34.50 -7.69
C ASN A 68 5.50 33.79 -8.83
N SER A 69 4.19 34.08 -8.96
CA SER A 69 3.40 33.68 -10.14
C SER A 69 3.89 34.44 -11.38
N ILE A 70 4.17 33.70 -12.44
CA ILE A 70 4.56 34.26 -13.73
C ILE A 70 3.29 34.52 -14.52
N GLU A 71 3.05 35.76 -14.89
CA GLU A 71 2.00 36.27 -15.78
C GLU A 71 0.52 35.92 -15.44
N LYS A 72 -0.33 36.94 -15.52
CA LYS A 72 -1.78 36.76 -15.55
C LYS A 72 -2.17 36.01 -16.83
N GLY A 73 -2.88 34.89 -16.71
CA GLY A 73 -3.39 34.11 -17.84
C GLY A 73 -2.71 32.75 -18.07
N THR A 74 -1.73 32.37 -17.25
CA THR A 74 -1.09 31.06 -17.33
C THR A 74 -1.85 29.93 -16.64
N ASN A 75 -3.06 30.18 -16.15
CA ASN A 75 -3.96 29.15 -15.63
C ASN A 75 -4.42 28.19 -16.73
N ASP A 76 -4.48 28.65 -17.99
CA ASP A 76 -4.68 27.75 -19.13
C ASP A 76 -3.44 26.91 -19.38
N ALA A 77 -3.61 25.58 -19.45
CA ALA A 77 -2.51 24.62 -19.63
C ALA A 77 -1.75 24.84 -20.95
N VAL A 78 -2.48 25.21 -22.02
CA VAL A 78 -1.87 25.46 -23.33
C VAL A 78 -1.01 26.72 -23.29
N ALA A 79 -1.49 27.77 -22.65
CA ALA A 79 -0.76 29.03 -22.47
C ALA A 79 0.50 28.81 -21.61
N ALA A 80 0.39 28.06 -20.52
CA ALA A 80 1.53 27.71 -19.65
C ALA A 80 2.61 26.93 -20.39
N ILE A 81 2.23 25.89 -21.12
CA ILE A 81 3.17 25.10 -21.94
C ILE A 81 3.82 25.98 -23.02
N LYS A 82 3.04 26.86 -23.67
CA LYS A 82 3.58 27.79 -24.69
C LYS A 82 4.59 28.74 -24.08
N HIS A 83 4.29 29.31 -22.92
CA HIS A 83 5.22 30.19 -22.20
C HIS A 83 6.51 29.45 -21.84
N PHE A 84 6.40 28.23 -21.24
CA PHE A 84 7.54 27.40 -20.86
C PHE A 84 8.46 27.07 -22.06
N ILE A 85 7.90 26.73 -23.22
CA ILE A 85 8.68 26.47 -24.43
C ILE A 85 9.45 27.74 -24.86
N GLY A 86 8.85 28.93 -24.73
CA GLY A 86 9.45 30.20 -25.11
C GLY A 86 10.59 30.69 -24.24
N LEU A 87 10.78 30.12 -23.04
CA LEU A 87 11.90 30.48 -22.17
C LEU A 87 13.25 30.17 -22.84
N LYS A 88 14.22 31.06 -22.69
CA LYS A 88 15.58 30.92 -23.24
C LYS A 88 16.56 30.43 -22.15
N GLU A 89 16.20 29.37 -21.44
CA GLU A 89 16.99 28.80 -20.38
C GLU A 89 16.72 27.30 -20.17
N ASN A 90 17.61 26.60 -19.49
CA ASN A 90 17.41 25.21 -19.11
C ASN A 90 16.40 25.13 -17.97
N ALA A 91 15.34 24.37 -18.15
CA ALA A 91 14.25 24.36 -17.20
C ALA A 91 13.49 23.03 -17.14
N ILE A 92 12.81 22.80 -16.02
CA ILE A 92 11.89 21.69 -15.81
C ILE A 92 10.52 22.27 -15.47
N LEU A 93 9.48 21.80 -16.15
CA LEU A 93 8.09 22.15 -15.84
C LEU A 93 7.42 20.98 -15.15
N ILE A 94 6.98 21.16 -13.93
CA ILE A 94 6.14 20.20 -13.20
C ILE A 94 4.69 20.60 -13.42
N VAL A 95 3.89 19.69 -13.96
CA VAL A 95 2.48 19.93 -14.26
C VAL A 95 1.65 19.02 -13.35
N LYS A 96 0.80 19.64 -12.53
CA LYS A 96 -0.07 18.93 -11.59
C LYS A 96 -1.41 18.59 -12.23
N ASP A 97 -1.92 17.37 -11.94
CA ASP A 97 -3.27 16.92 -12.30
C ASP A 97 -3.65 16.97 -13.78
N MET A 98 -2.68 16.73 -14.67
CA MET A 98 -2.95 16.73 -16.11
C MET A 98 -3.91 15.60 -16.55
N HIS A 99 -4.08 14.56 -15.74
CA HIS A 99 -4.98 13.44 -16.03
C HIS A 99 -6.43 13.85 -16.30
N ILE A 100 -6.90 14.96 -15.72
CA ILE A 100 -8.24 15.49 -15.96
C ILE A 100 -8.52 15.83 -17.43
N TYR A 101 -7.47 16.11 -18.21
CA TYR A 101 -7.55 16.41 -19.63
C TYR A 101 -7.33 15.18 -20.53
N PHE A 102 -7.06 14.01 -19.95
CA PHE A 102 -6.71 12.79 -20.68
C PHE A 102 -7.82 11.74 -20.71
N GLY A 103 -8.86 11.90 -19.87
CA GLY A 103 -9.93 10.93 -19.69
C GLY A 103 -11.14 11.12 -20.59
N ASN A 104 -12.32 10.83 -20.04
CA ASN A 104 -13.59 10.93 -20.74
C ASN A 104 -13.90 12.34 -21.26
N LEU A 105 -13.27 13.37 -20.70
CA LEU A 105 -13.32 14.76 -21.13
C LEU A 105 -12.01 15.16 -21.85
N ALA A 106 -11.42 14.23 -22.60
CA ALA A 106 -10.15 14.45 -23.29
C ALA A 106 -10.13 15.77 -24.07
N ASN A 107 -9.11 16.59 -23.80
CA ASN A 107 -8.90 17.82 -24.52
C ASN A 107 -7.86 17.61 -25.63
N ASN A 108 -8.35 17.41 -26.85
CA ASN A 108 -7.50 17.14 -28.01
C ASN A 108 -6.48 18.25 -28.28
N VAL A 109 -6.77 19.50 -27.91
CA VAL A 109 -5.83 20.63 -28.09
C VAL A 109 -4.63 20.47 -27.14
N ILE A 110 -4.87 20.10 -25.89
CA ILE A 110 -3.80 19.86 -24.91
C ILE A 110 -2.97 18.64 -25.30
N ILE A 111 -3.62 17.54 -25.70
CA ILE A 111 -2.95 16.30 -26.13
C ILE A 111 -2.04 16.61 -27.33
N ARG A 112 -2.56 17.26 -28.35
CA ARG A 112 -1.78 17.67 -29.52
C ARG A 112 -0.65 18.61 -29.15
N ARG A 113 -0.89 19.56 -28.28
CA ARG A 113 0.13 20.50 -27.80
C ARG A 113 1.27 19.80 -27.09
N LEU A 114 0.98 18.83 -26.22
CA LEU A 114 2.01 18.05 -25.53
C LEU A 114 2.86 17.24 -26.52
N ARG A 115 2.23 16.63 -27.52
CA ARG A 115 2.94 15.86 -28.54
C ARG A 115 3.90 16.74 -29.36
N ASP A 116 3.43 17.90 -29.83
CA ASP A 116 4.28 18.87 -30.54
C ASP A 116 5.41 19.38 -29.63
N THR A 117 5.11 19.54 -28.34
CA THR A 117 6.09 19.95 -27.33
C THR A 117 7.16 18.89 -27.13
N ALA A 118 6.82 17.61 -27.10
CA ALA A 118 7.77 16.53 -26.92
C ALA A 118 8.87 16.55 -28.01
N ASP A 119 8.49 16.77 -29.26
CA ASP A 119 9.42 16.94 -30.39
C ASP A 119 10.36 18.15 -30.22
N ILE A 120 9.81 19.27 -29.75
CA ILE A 120 10.56 20.52 -29.49
C ILE A 120 11.58 20.30 -28.36
N LEU A 121 11.16 19.65 -27.27
CA LEU A 121 12.01 19.41 -26.10
C LEU A 121 13.15 18.44 -26.42
N ALA A 122 12.90 17.42 -27.23
CA ALA A 122 13.89 16.42 -27.61
C ALA A 122 15.03 17.02 -28.46
N LYS A 123 14.72 18.02 -29.32
CA LYS A 123 15.64 18.61 -30.32
C LYS A 123 16.07 20.03 -29.98
N GLY A 124 15.51 20.64 -28.95
CA GLY A 124 15.72 22.04 -28.59
C GLY A 124 17.15 22.37 -28.16
N GLU A 125 17.55 23.64 -28.31
CA GLU A 125 18.82 24.19 -27.84
C GLU A 125 18.98 24.12 -26.33
N TYR A 126 17.89 24.46 -25.61
CA TYR A 126 17.85 24.43 -24.16
C TYR A 126 17.37 23.08 -23.62
N LEU A 127 17.99 22.65 -22.51
CA LEU A 127 17.64 21.39 -21.85
C LEU A 127 16.35 21.57 -21.04
N LYS A 128 15.25 21.14 -21.61
CA LYS A 128 13.93 21.24 -21.00
C LYS A 128 13.24 19.88 -20.87
N ASN A 129 12.50 19.70 -19.79
CA ASN A 129 11.68 18.50 -19.57
C ASN A 129 10.33 18.91 -18.95
N ILE A 130 9.31 18.10 -19.20
CA ILE A 130 8.02 18.19 -18.51
C ILE A 130 7.89 16.98 -17.60
N VAL A 131 7.42 17.21 -16.35
CA VAL A 131 7.08 16.16 -15.40
C VAL A 131 5.62 16.31 -15.02
N ILE A 132 4.82 15.33 -15.35
CA ILE A 132 3.39 15.28 -14.98
C ILE A 132 3.30 14.53 -13.65
N THR A 133 2.64 15.15 -12.66
CA THR A 133 2.31 14.49 -11.38
C THR A 133 0.80 14.34 -11.27
N SER A 134 0.34 13.16 -10.90
CA SER A 134 -1.08 12.85 -10.81
C SER A 134 -1.33 11.63 -9.92
N PRO A 135 -2.45 11.59 -9.19
CA PRO A 135 -2.81 10.41 -8.39
C PRO A 135 -3.22 9.20 -9.25
N VAL A 136 -3.65 9.46 -10.48
CA VAL A 136 -4.16 8.45 -11.42
C VAL A 136 -3.25 8.39 -12.64
N LEU A 137 -2.87 7.18 -13.05
CA LEU A 137 -2.15 6.97 -14.30
C LEU A 137 -3.13 6.94 -15.47
N GLN A 138 -3.13 7.99 -16.26
CA GLN A 138 -3.98 8.11 -17.45
C GLN A 138 -3.17 8.74 -18.57
N ILE A 139 -2.91 7.99 -19.63
CA ILE A 139 -2.09 8.40 -20.78
C ILE A 139 -2.89 8.18 -22.06
N PRO A 140 -3.13 9.24 -22.86
CA PRO A 140 -3.74 9.07 -24.18
C PRO A 140 -2.84 8.26 -25.11
N VAL A 141 -3.45 7.48 -26.00
CA VAL A 141 -2.74 6.63 -26.98
C VAL A 141 -1.76 7.44 -27.82
N GLU A 142 -2.10 8.70 -28.12
CA GLU A 142 -1.28 9.63 -28.91
C GLU A 142 0.03 10.00 -28.23
N LEU A 143 0.11 9.89 -26.89
CA LEU A 143 1.28 10.27 -26.08
C LEU A 143 2.03 9.07 -25.49
N GLU A 144 1.59 7.84 -25.72
CA GLU A 144 2.22 6.63 -25.13
C GLU A 144 3.71 6.49 -25.46
N LYS A 145 4.14 6.97 -26.62
CA LYS A 145 5.57 6.89 -27.04
C LYS A 145 6.40 8.08 -26.55
N ASP A 146 5.76 9.18 -26.20
CA ASP A 146 6.42 10.42 -25.80
C ASP A 146 6.53 10.55 -24.28
N ILE A 147 5.73 9.78 -23.54
CA ILE A 147 5.68 9.78 -22.06
C ILE A 147 6.42 8.57 -21.50
N THR A 148 7.32 8.83 -20.57
CA THR A 148 8.00 7.80 -19.77
C THR A 148 7.39 7.76 -18.38
N ILE A 149 6.90 6.59 -17.96
CA ILE A 149 6.36 6.38 -16.62
C ILE A 149 7.52 6.19 -15.65
N VAL A 150 7.45 6.86 -14.50
CA VAL A 150 8.42 6.73 -13.43
C VAL A 150 7.70 6.31 -12.16
N ASP A 151 8.10 5.18 -11.61
CA ASP A 151 7.59 4.69 -10.35
C ASP A 151 8.09 5.57 -9.19
N PHE A 152 7.17 5.98 -8.32
CA PHE A 152 7.45 6.80 -7.16
C PHE A 152 6.99 6.08 -5.90
N GLU A 153 7.95 5.54 -5.17
CA GLU A 153 7.68 4.75 -3.97
C GLU A 153 7.20 5.64 -2.81
N LEU A 154 6.36 5.08 -1.95
CA LEU A 154 5.99 5.71 -0.69
C LEU A 154 7.24 5.92 0.19
N PRO A 155 7.19 6.85 1.15
CA PRO A 155 8.34 7.16 1.98
C PRO A 155 8.81 5.95 2.79
N ASN A 156 10.12 5.79 2.88
CA ASN A 156 10.75 4.77 3.70
C ASN A 156 10.82 5.20 5.18
N SER A 157 11.28 4.29 6.06
CA SER A 157 11.36 4.59 7.50
C SER A 157 12.32 5.73 7.85
N GLU A 158 13.35 5.98 7.05
CA GLU A 158 14.30 7.08 7.30
C GLU A 158 13.68 8.43 6.94
N GLU A 159 12.94 8.50 5.83
CA GLU A 159 12.21 9.71 5.43
C GLU A 159 11.11 10.05 6.43
N ILE A 160 10.35 9.06 6.89
CA ILE A 160 9.30 9.25 7.90
C ILE A 160 9.93 9.66 9.23
N LYS A 161 11.08 9.08 9.61
CA LYS A 161 11.81 9.50 10.80
C LYS A 161 12.28 10.95 10.70
N SER A 162 12.82 11.36 9.56
CA SER A 162 13.21 12.75 9.31
C SER A 162 12.01 13.71 9.40
N CYS A 163 10.85 13.30 8.88
CA CYS A 163 9.59 14.03 9.02
C CYS A 163 9.19 14.15 10.50
N LEU A 164 9.27 13.07 11.28
CA LEU A 164 9.00 13.07 12.71
C LEU A 164 9.97 13.99 13.47
N ASP A 165 11.27 13.96 13.14
CA ASP A 165 12.26 14.83 13.77
C ASP A 165 11.98 16.32 13.47
N SER A 166 11.57 16.65 12.24
CA SER A 166 11.15 18.02 11.88
C SER A 166 9.90 18.43 12.65
N PHE A 167 8.90 17.54 12.70
CA PHE A 167 7.67 17.76 13.46
C PHE A 167 7.94 17.99 14.95
N ILE A 168 8.84 17.23 15.57
CA ILE A 168 9.26 17.40 16.96
C ILE A 168 9.91 18.76 17.17
N ASN A 169 10.81 19.16 16.29
CA ASN A 169 11.52 20.44 16.40
C ASN A 169 10.58 21.66 16.29
N GLU A 170 9.54 21.57 15.46
CA GLU A 170 8.54 22.62 15.29
C GLU A 170 7.61 22.75 16.51
N ASN A 171 7.33 21.63 17.20
CA ASN A 171 6.37 21.57 18.30
C ASN A 171 7.02 21.47 19.69
N TRP A 172 8.36 21.59 19.79
CA TRP A 172 9.12 21.41 21.03
C TRP A 172 8.67 22.31 22.20
N ASN A 173 8.19 23.50 21.91
CA ASN A 173 7.86 24.50 22.93
C ASN A 173 6.49 24.36 23.59
N GLU A 174 5.60 23.54 23.05
CA GLU A 174 4.20 23.49 23.47
C GLU A 174 3.81 22.19 24.20
N THR A 175 4.65 21.16 24.17
CA THR A 175 4.25 19.81 24.59
C THR A 175 5.41 18.99 25.15
N THR A 176 5.08 18.02 26.01
CA THR A 176 6.08 17.08 26.52
C THR A 176 6.30 15.96 25.51
N ILE A 177 7.37 16.07 24.74
CA ILE A 177 7.81 15.03 23.80
C ILE A 177 8.97 14.28 24.44
N ASN A 178 8.79 12.98 24.69
CA ASN A 178 9.81 12.12 25.28
C ASN A 178 9.92 10.82 24.46
N LEU A 179 10.61 10.89 23.34
CA LEU A 179 10.87 9.77 22.44
C LEU A 179 12.36 9.49 22.39
N SER A 180 12.75 8.27 22.70
CA SER A 180 14.11 7.78 22.43
C SER A 180 14.31 7.59 20.92
N GLU A 181 15.56 7.46 20.48
CA GLU A 181 15.84 7.16 19.07
C GLU A 181 15.25 5.82 18.61
N GLU A 182 15.13 4.85 19.53
CA GLU A 182 14.45 3.58 19.26
C GLU A 182 12.95 3.78 19.07
N ASP A 183 12.32 4.62 19.90
CA ASP A 183 10.90 4.95 19.77
C ASP A 183 10.60 5.68 18.45
N LYS A 184 11.43 6.66 18.08
CA LYS A 184 11.31 7.36 16.80
C LYS A 184 11.40 6.40 15.61
N LEU A 185 12.30 5.43 15.67
CA LEU A 185 12.42 4.41 14.65
C LEU A 185 11.17 3.49 14.62
N LEU A 186 10.62 3.17 15.80
CA LEU A 186 9.41 2.37 15.90
C LEU A 186 8.19 3.12 15.33
N PHE A 187 8.05 4.41 15.66
CA PHE A 187 7.02 5.29 15.06
C PHE A 187 7.15 5.34 13.54
N ALA A 188 8.35 5.57 13.03
CA ALA A 188 8.61 5.62 11.60
C ALA A 188 8.28 4.29 10.90
N LYS A 189 8.66 3.16 11.49
CA LYS A 189 8.32 1.83 10.97
C LYS A 189 6.81 1.57 10.99
N THR A 190 6.13 1.99 12.05
CA THR A 190 4.67 1.83 12.16
C THR A 190 3.94 2.67 11.13
N ALA A 191 4.42 3.88 10.85
CA ALA A 191 3.84 4.78 9.86
C ALA A 191 4.21 4.43 8.41
N GLN A 192 5.08 3.44 8.16
CA GLN A 192 5.36 2.98 6.80
C GLN A 192 4.07 2.59 6.06
N GLY A 193 3.99 3.02 4.79
CA GLY A 193 2.80 2.83 3.96
C GLY A 193 1.84 4.01 3.97
N LEU A 194 2.07 5.01 4.81
CA LEU A 194 1.45 6.34 4.72
C LEU A 194 2.29 7.24 3.81
N THR A 195 1.66 8.25 3.22
CA THR A 195 2.36 9.39 2.64
C THR A 195 3.01 10.22 3.76
N LEU A 196 4.00 11.07 3.45
CA LEU A 196 4.60 11.94 4.48
C LEU A 196 3.55 12.82 5.18
N HIS A 197 2.62 13.37 4.40
CA HIS A 197 1.54 14.20 4.94
C HIS A 197 0.59 13.41 5.87
N GLU A 198 0.25 12.18 5.51
CA GLU A 198 -0.57 11.30 6.38
C GLU A 198 0.17 10.90 7.64
N ALA A 199 1.49 10.65 7.55
CA ALA A 199 2.33 10.36 8.71
C ALA A 199 2.41 11.57 9.65
N GLU A 200 2.64 12.77 9.11
CA GLU A 200 2.64 14.02 9.87
C GLU A 200 1.29 14.27 10.57
N ASN A 201 0.18 14.07 9.86
CA ASN A 201 -1.16 14.16 10.44
C ASN A 201 -1.38 13.14 11.58
N ALA A 202 -0.85 11.92 11.44
CA ALA A 202 -0.92 10.90 12.49
C ALA A 202 -0.13 11.31 13.73
N PHE A 203 1.07 11.88 13.55
CA PHE A 203 1.88 12.42 14.65
C PHE A 203 1.20 13.61 15.32
N ALA A 204 0.65 14.54 14.55
CA ALA A 204 -0.09 15.69 15.07
C ALA A 204 -1.34 15.25 15.85
N ARG A 205 -2.08 14.26 15.35
CA ARG A 205 -3.24 13.69 16.04
C ARG A 205 -2.82 13.06 17.38
N ALA A 206 -1.75 12.26 17.39
CA ALA A 206 -1.24 11.64 18.60
C ALA A 206 -0.87 12.69 19.67
N LEU A 207 -0.21 13.76 19.24
CA LEU A 207 0.18 14.86 20.12
C LEU A 207 -1.01 15.63 20.69
N VAL A 208 -2.02 15.94 19.86
CA VAL A 208 -3.23 16.68 20.27
C VAL A 208 -4.10 15.88 21.21
N GLU A 209 -4.34 14.60 20.94
CA GLU A 209 -5.23 13.74 21.73
C GLU A 209 -4.66 13.46 23.14
N ARG A 210 -3.35 13.27 23.24
CA ARG A 210 -2.70 12.87 24.50
C ARG A 210 -1.96 14.00 25.19
N LYS A 211 -1.69 15.14 24.53
CA LYS A 211 -0.87 16.26 24.98
C LYS A 211 0.58 15.89 25.32
N HIS A 212 1.00 14.72 24.94
CA HIS A 212 2.38 14.21 25.03
C HIS A 212 2.62 13.21 23.90
N LEU A 213 3.86 12.99 23.56
CA LEU A 213 4.25 12.01 22.56
C LEU A 213 5.30 11.08 23.18
N THR A 214 4.90 9.83 23.44
CA THR A 214 5.73 8.76 23.99
C THR A 214 5.51 7.48 23.18
N ALA A 215 6.21 6.40 23.50
CA ALA A 215 6.04 5.12 22.82
C ALA A 215 4.63 4.52 22.94
N GLN A 216 3.78 5.02 23.83
CA GLN A 216 2.42 4.50 24.03
C GLN A 216 1.42 4.97 22.97
N GLU A 217 1.71 6.06 22.27
CA GLU A 217 0.83 6.64 21.25
C GLU A 217 0.95 6.00 19.87
N ILE A 218 1.67 4.88 19.76
CA ILE A 218 1.76 4.07 18.53
C ILE A 218 0.40 3.56 18.07
N ASP A 219 -0.50 3.29 18.99
CA ASP A 219 -1.88 2.87 18.71
C ASP A 219 -2.62 3.88 17.82
N ILE A 220 -2.44 5.19 18.06
CA ILE A 220 -3.06 6.25 17.27
C ILE A 220 -2.52 6.25 15.82
N ILE A 221 -1.22 5.99 15.64
CA ILE A 221 -0.64 5.88 14.29
C ILE A 221 -1.21 4.67 13.55
N VAL A 222 -1.37 3.54 14.24
CA VAL A 222 -2.01 2.36 13.68
C VAL A 222 -3.47 2.65 13.30
N GLU A 223 -4.22 3.35 14.13
CA GLU A 223 -5.58 3.76 13.83
C GLU A 223 -5.66 4.66 12.59
N GLU A 224 -4.77 5.66 12.47
CA GLU A 224 -4.76 6.54 11.30
C GLU A 224 -4.43 5.76 10.02
N LYS A 225 -3.45 4.87 10.09
CA LYS A 225 -3.14 3.94 9.01
C LYS A 225 -4.37 3.10 8.60
N CYS A 226 -5.14 2.63 9.58
CA CYS A 226 -6.39 1.91 9.33
C CYS A 226 -7.43 2.79 8.61
N GLN A 227 -7.54 4.08 8.96
CA GLN A 227 -8.45 5.01 8.30
C GLN A 227 -8.08 5.25 6.83
N VAL A 228 -6.77 5.39 6.55
CA VAL A 228 -6.27 5.54 5.17
C VAL A 228 -6.62 4.30 4.34
N ILE A 229 -6.41 3.10 4.89
CA ILE A 229 -6.79 1.85 4.22
C ILE A 229 -8.29 1.77 3.95
N LYS A 230 -9.13 2.17 4.92
CA LYS A 230 -10.60 2.19 4.76
C LYS A 230 -11.06 3.12 3.63
N LYS A 231 -10.34 4.22 3.35
CA LYS A 231 -10.66 5.14 2.24
C LYS A 231 -10.57 4.46 0.87
N THR A 232 -9.80 3.38 0.72
CA THR A 232 -9.74 2.62 -0.55
C THR A 232 -11.06 1.91 -0.87
N GLY A 233 -11.89 1.66 0.13
CA GLY A 233 -13.21 1.02 0.03
C GLY A 233 -13.18 -0.48 -0.30
N ILE A 234 -12.01 -1.04 -0.64
CA ILE A 234 -11.83 -2.44 -1.07
C ILE A 234 -11.25 -3.30 0.05
N LEU A 235 -10.33 -2.74 0.83
CA LEU A 235 -9.70 -3.37 1.98
C LEU A 235 -10.34 -2.91 3.27
N GLU A 236 -10.48 -3.84 4.21
CA GLU A 236 -10.94 -3.59 5.57
C GLU A 236 -9.82 -3.96 6.54
N PHE A 237 -9.49 -3.06 7.46
CA PHE A 237 -8.60 -3.40 8.55
C PHE A 237 -9.41 -4.13 9.64
N VAL A 238 -8.90 -5.27 10.08
CA VAL A 238 -9.56 -6.10 11.10
C VAL A 238 -8.73 -6.08 12.37
N ASN A 239 -9.25 -5.42 13.40
CA ASN A 239 -8.69 -5.57 14.74
C ASN A 239 -9.08 -6.94 15.30
N SER A 240 -8.13 -7.60 15.90
CA SER A 240 -8.35 -8.91 16.52
C SER A 240 -7.60 -9.03 17.84
N ASP A 241 -8.34 -9.19 18.92
CA ASP A 241 -7.80 -9.47 20.24
C ASP A 241 -7.72 -10.99 20.50
N LEU A 242 -7.93 -11.80 19.45
CA LEU A 242 -7.97 -13.26 19.53
C LEU A 242 -6.56 -13.84 19.63
N SER A 243 -6.29 -14.62 20.66
CA SER A 243 -5.10 -15.44 20.76
C SER A 243 -5.19 -16.67 19.85
N ILE A 244 -4.06 -17.24 19.44
CA ILE A 244 -4.02 -18.53 18.72
C ILE A 244 -4.58 -19.66 19.59
N ASP A 245 -4.53 -19.52 20.92
CA ASP A 245 -5.05 -20.49 21.86
C ASP A 245 -6.58 -20.42 22.01
N ASP A 246 -7.20 -19.34 21.52
CA ASP A 246 -8.65 -19.19 21.41
C ASP A 246 -9.27 -20.00 20.24
N VAL A 247 -8.45 -20.57 19.38
CA VAL A 247 -8.87 -21.46 18.33
C VAL A 247 -8.78 -22.90 18.84
N GLY A 248 -9.90 -23.61 18.96
CA GLY A 248 -9.89 -25.01 19.36
C GLY A 248 -9.39 -25.90 18.23
N GLY A 249 -8.60 -26.93 18.55
CA GLY A 249 -8.03 -27.85 17.55
C GLY A 249 -6.99 -27.22 16.62
N LEU A 250 -6.89 -27.76 15.40
CA LEU A 250 -5.96 -27.32 14.34
C LEU A 250 -4.48 -27.35 14.72
N ASP A 251 -4.04 -28.31 15.49
CA ASP A 251 -2.70 -28.36 16.08
C ASP A 251 -1.57 -28.34 15.03
N ASN A 252 -1.76 -29.01 13.90
CA ASN A 252 -0.78 -29.00 12.80
C ASN A 252 -0.57 -27.58 12.26
N LEU A 253 -1.66 -26.84 12.05
CA LEU A 253 -1.61 -25.45 11.58
C LEU A 253 -0.99 -24.54 12.65
N LYS A 254 -1.39 -24.66 13.91
CA LYS A 254 -0.81 -23.90 15.02
C LYS A 254 0.69 -24.11 15.16
N ASN A 255 1.14 -25.38 15.07
CA ASN A 255 2.56 -25.72 15.12
C ASN A 255 3.32 -25.14 13.92
N TRP A 256 2.73 -25.18 12.73
CA TRP A 256 3.31 -24.59 11.54
C TRP A 256 3.49 -23.08 11.70
N LEU A 257 2.47 -22.37 12.22
CA LEU A 257 2.49 -20.93 12.48
C LEU A 257 3.54 -20.55 13.54
N ARG A 258 3.59 -21.27 14.66
CA ARG A 258 4.58 -21.02 15.74
C ARG A 258 6.01 -21.15 15.25
N LYS A 259 6.31 -22.15 14.41
CA LYS A 259 7.63 -22.33 13.80
C LYS A 259 8.07 -21.15 12.91
N ARG A 260 7.12 -20.39 12.36
CA ARG A 260 7.37 -19.27 11.46
C ARG A 260 7.24 -17.88 12.10
N ASN A 261 6.97 -17.83 13.40
CA ASN A 261 6.78 -16.56 14.13
C ASN A 261 7.94 -15.58 13.91
N ASN A 262 9.16 -16.03 13.87
CA ASN A 262 10.36 -15.20 13.72
C ASN A 262 10.74 -14.90 12.25
N SER A 263 10.01 -15.44 11.27
CA SER A 263 10.35 -15.29 9.84
C SER A 263 10.14 -13.88 9.30
N TRP A 264 9.43 -13.04 10.06
CA TRP A 264 9.15 -11.64 9.72
C TRP A 264 10.23 -10.66 10.17
N SER A 265 11.20 -11.12 10.97
CA SER A 265 12.24 -10.25 11.51
C SER A 265 13.27 -9.93 10.43
N ASP A 266 13.72 -8.66 10.39
CA ASP A 266 14.85 -8.22 9.56
C ASP A 266 16.09 -9.10 9.78
N LYS A 267 16.25 -9.60 11.01
CA LYS A 267 17.35 -10.50 11.40
C LYS A 267 17.30 -11.84 10.67
N ALA A 268 16.12 -12.42 10.51
CA ALA A 268 15.96 -13.71 9.79
C ALA A 268 16.28 -13.53 8.30
N GLN A 269 15.85 -12.44 7.70
CA GLN A 269 16.14 -12.14 6.30
C GLN A 269 17.61 -11.82 6.05
N ARG A 270 18.23 -10.96 6.89
CA ARG A 270 19.62 -10.51 6.69
C ARG A 270 20.67 -11.57 7.05
N LEU A 271 20.46 -12.33 8.13
CA LEU A 271 21.46 -13.33 8.60
C LEU A 271 21.34 -14.67 7.91
N TYR A 272 20.12 -15.09 7.55
CA TYR A 272 19.87 -16.44 7.03
C TYR A 272 19.37 -16.44 5.59
N ASN A 273 19.21 -15.26 4.97
CA ASN A 273 18.68 -15.10 3.62
C ASN A 273 17.36 -15.87 3.39
N LEU A 274 16.53 -15.94 4.46
CA LEU A 274 15.25 -16.64 4.41
C LEU A 274 14.22 -15.73 3.77
N PRO A 275 13.55 -16.15 2.69
CA PRO A 275 12.46 -15.37 2.12
C PRO A 275 11.29 -15.30 3.10
N ALA A 276 10.60 -14.17 3.13
CA ALA A 276 9.37 -14.05 3.89
C ALA A 276 8.33 -15.08 3.40
N PRO A 277 7.55 -15.69 4.31
CA PRO A 277 6.50 -16.62 3.93
C PRO A 277 5.51 -15.97 2.96
N LYS A 278 5.02 -16.72 1.98
CA LYS A 278 4.10 -16.19 0.95
C LYS A 278 2.66 -16.22 1.40
N GLY A 279 2.20 -17.34 1.92
CA GLY A 279 0.84 -17.47 2.37
C GLY A 279 0.38 -18.92 2.53
N ILE A 280 -0.84 -19.08 3.03
CA ILE A 280 -1.52 -20.37 3.16
C ILE A 280 -2.91 -20.31 2.53
N LEU A 281 -3.35 -21.49 2.06
CA LEU A 281 -4.73 -21.72 1.67
C LEU A 281 -5.38 -22.68 2.68
N MET A 282 -6.45 -22.25 3.33
CA MET A 282 -7.26 -23.10 4.21
C MET A 282 -8.53 -23.49 3.46
N THR A 283 -8.71 -24.78 3.23
CA THR A 283 -9.90 -25.33 2.57
C THR A 283 -10.61 -26.33 3.46
N GLY A 284 -11.90 -26.51 3.30
CA GLY A 284 -12.68 -27.50 4.05
C GLY A 284 -14.07 -27.00 4.46
N VAL A 285 -14.69 -27.72 5.38
CA VAL A 285 -16.10 -27.55 5.75
C VAL A 285 -16.38 -26.14 6.26
N PRO A 286 -17.48 -25.47 5.84
CA PRO A 286 -17.89 -24.19 6.39
C PRO A 286 -18.18 -24.31 7.90
N GLY A 287 -17.87 -23.24 8.65
CA GLY A 287 -18.09 -23.22 10.12
C GLY A 287 -16.98 -23.81 10.98
N CYS A 288 -15.94 -24.43 10.40
CA CYS A 288 -14.84 -25.06 11.13
C CYS A 288 -13.69 -24.12 11.56
N GLY A 289 -13.95 -22.81 11.72
CA GLY A 289 -13.00 -21.88 12.33
C GLY A 289 -11.93 -21.28 11.39
N LYS A 290 -12.03 -21.47 10.05
CA LYS A 290 -11.05 -20.92 9.08
C LYS A 290 -10.86 -19.41 9.23
N SER A 291 -11.93 -18.64 9.26
CA SER A 291 -11.88 -17.16 9.39
C SER A 291 -11.42 -16.71 10.79
N LEU A 292 -11.74 -17.49 11.83
CA LEU A 292 -11.25 -17.27 13.20
C LEU A 292 -9.74 -17.43 13.26
N THR A 293 -9.22 -18.44 12.59
CA THR A 293 -7.78 -18.73 12.53
C THR A 293 -7.00 -17.60 11.85
N ALA A 294 -7.54 -17.00 10.77
CA ALA A 294 -6.93 -15.84 10.12
C ALA A 294 -6.74 -14.65 11.10
N LYS A 295 -7.74 -14.40 11.94
CA LYS A 295 -7.67 -13.37 12.99
C LYS A 295 -6.64 -13.71 14.07
N ALA A 296 -6.62 -14.97 14.53
CA ALA A 296 -5.67 -15.41 15.53
C ALA A 296 -4.21 -15.40 15.06
N MET A 297 -3.96 -15.61 13.75
CA MET A 297 -2.62 -15.47 13.17
C MET A 297 -2.10 -14.04 13.26
N ALA A 298 -2.94 -13.05 13.03
CA ALA A 298 -2.58 -11.64 13.11
C ALA A 298 -2.07 -11.28 14.52
N SER A 299 -2.78 -11.72 15.54
CA SER A 299 -2.36 -11.53 16.92
C SER A 299 -1.09 -12.32 17.28
N LEU A 300 -0.97 -13.57 16.83
CA LEU A 300 0.21 -14.39 17.08
C LEU A 300 1.49 -13.75 16.54
N TRP A 301 1.43 -13.17 15.36
CA TRP A 301 2.58 -12.55 14.68
C TRP A 301 2.68 -11.05 14.92
N ASN A 302 1.70 -10.46 15.62
CA ASN A 302 1.58 -9.03 15.86
C ASN A 302 1.67 -8.23 14.56
N LEU A 303 0.94 -8.69 13.54
CA LEU A 303 0.89 -8.08 12.22
C LEU A 303 -0.51 -7.52 11.93
N PRO A 304 -0.61 -6.39 11.20
CA PRO A 304 -1.88 -5.85 10.76
C PRO A 304 -2.62 -6.84 9.84
N LEU A 305 -3.92 -7.00 10.07
CA LEU A 305 -4.81 -7.87 9.30
C LEU A 305 -5.67 -7.05 8.35
N LEU A 306 -5.44 -7.23 7.06
CA LEU A 306 -6.19 -6.60 5.98
C LEU A 306 -7.15 -7.62 5.37
N ARG A 307 -8.45 -7.40 5.47
CA ARG A 307 -9.46 -8.24 4.83
C ARG A 307 -9.77 -7.71 3.44
N LEU A 308 -9.65 -8.58 2.46
CA LEU A 308 -10.06 -8.31 1.09
C LEU A 308 -11.46 -8.87 0.85
N ASP A 309 -12.39 -7.99 0.50
CA ASP A 309 -13.71 -8.38 0.02
C ASP A 309 -13.68 -8.60 -1.50
N ILE A 310 -13.65 -9.86 -1.90
CA ILE A 310 -13.61 -10.25 -3.31
C ILE A 310 -14.82 -9.71 -4.09
N GLY A 311 -16.01 -9.65 -3.46
CA GLY A 311 -17.22 -9.11 -4.08
C GLY A 311 -17.06 -7.65 -4.50
N LYS A 312 -16.30 -6.86 -3.75
CA LYS A 312 -16.05 -5.45 -4.08
C LYS A 312 -15.11 -5.26 -5.28
N ILE A 313 -14.21 -6.21 -5.54
CA ILE A 313 -13.31 -6.15 -6.72
C ILE A 313 -14.10 -6.26 -8.02
N PHE A 314 -15.09 -7.17 -8.06
CA PHE A 314 -15.88 -7.46 -9.25
C PHE A 314 -17.12 -6.60 -9.41
N ASN A 315 -17.34 -5.61 -8.53
CA ASN A 315 -18.52 -4.77 -8.57
C ASN A 315 -18.40 -3.73 -9.72
N LYS A 316 -19.30 -3.81 -10.71
CA LYS A 316 -19.31 -2.95 -11.91
C LYS A 316 -19.36 -1.44 -11.61
N TRP A 317 -19.81 -1.05 -10.41
CA TRP A 317 -19.94 0.35 -9.99
C TRP A 317 -18.64 0.98 -9.44
N LEU A 318 -17.62 0.16 -9.14
CA LEU A 318 -16.37 0.62 -8.50
C LEU A 318 -15.19 0.81 -9.48
N GLY A 319 -15.43 0.81 -10.81
CA GLY A 319 -14.37 1.01 -11.79
C GLY A 319 -13.75 -0.28 -12.33
N ASN A 320 -12.56 -0.15 -12.91
CA ASN A 320 -11.88 -1.26 -13.58
C ASN A 320 -11.35 -2.27 -12.55
N SER A 321 -11.82 -3.51 -12.61
CA SER A 321 -11.47 -4.56 -11.64
C SER A 321 -9.96 -4.88 -11.63
N GLU A 322 -9.25 -4.69 -12.74
CA GLU A 322 -7.78 -4.83 -12.79
C GLU A 322 -7.08 -3.73 -12.00
N GLU A 323 -7.59 -2.51 -12.04
CA GLU A 323 -7.07 -1.38 -11.25
C GLU A 323 -7.31 -1.61 -9.76
N ASN A 324 -8.47 -2.15 -9.40
CA ASN A 324 -8.81 -2.47 -8.02
C ASN A 324 -7.86 -3.49 -7.41
N ILE A 325 -7.52 -4.57 -8.11
CA ILE A 325 -6.56 -5.57 -7.60
C ILE A 325 -5.15 -4.98 -7.48
N ARG A 326 -4.74 -4.12 -8.41
CA ARG A 326 -3.46 -3.41 -8.29
C ARG A 326 -3.41 -2.50 -7.06
N LYS A 327 -4.48 -1.75 -6.79
CA LYS A 327 -4.62 -0.91 -5.59
C LYS A 327 -4.55 -1.75 -4.30
N VAL A 328 -5.22 -2.90 -4.28
CA VAL A 328 -5.15 -3.85 -3.16
C VAL A 328 -3.72 -4.30 -2.91
N ILE A 329 -3.02 -4.73 -3.95
CA ILE A 329 -1.63 -5.18 -3.87
C ILE A 329 -0.73 -4.05 -3.36
N GLN A 330 -0.81 -2.88 -3.96
CA GLN A 330 -0.02 -1.70 -3.56
C GLN A 330 -0.27 -1.32 -2.09
N THR A 331 -1.53 -1.32 -1.66
CA THR A 331 -1.89 -1.02 -0.28
C THR A 331 -1.36 -2.09 0.70
N ALA A 332 -1.50 -3.38 0.36
CA ALA A 332 -1.00 -4.46 1.21
C ALA A 332 0.53 -4.42 1.33
N GLU A 333 1.23 -4.12 0.24
CA GLU A 333 2.69 -3.96 0.22
C GLU A 333 3.15 -2.71 0.97
N ALA A 334 2.41 -1.61 0.87
CA ALA A 334 2.69 -0.37 1.60
C ALA A 334 2.58 -0.57 3.12
N VAL A 335 1.65 -1.40 3.56
CA VAL A 335 1.43 -1.72 4.98
C VAL A 335 2.32 -2.86 5.48
N SER A 336 3.14 -3.45 4.61
CA SER A 336 3.99 -4.59 4.98
C SER A 336 5.00 -4.26 6.12
N PRO A 337 5.31 -5.19 7.03
CA PRO A 337 4.80 -6.58 7.08
C PRO A 337 3.34 -6.66 7.50
N SER A 338 2.52 -7.40 6.74
CA SER A 338 1.06 -7.47 6.94
C SER A 338 0.48 -8.83 6.54
N ILE A 339 -0.74 -9.11 7.02
CA ILE A 339 -1.52 -10.27 6.60
C ILE A 339 -2.65 -9.79 5.70
N LEU A 340 -2.72 -10.30 4.47
CA LEU A 340 -3.83 -10.11 3.55
C LEU A 340 -4.75 -11.33 3.63
N TRP A 341 -5.91 -11.15 4.25
CA TRP A 341 -6.91 -12.20 4.38
C TRP A 341 -7.96 -12.10 3.28
N ILE A 342 -8.10 -13.17 2.53
CA ILE A 342 -9.08 -13.32 1.46
C ILE A 342 -10.07 -14.39 1.86
N ASP A 343 -11.27 -13.97 2.24
CA ASP A 343 -12.31 -14.88 2.71
C ASP A 343 -13.12 -15.40 1.53
N GLU A 344 -13.37 -16.72 1.52
CA GLU A 344 -14.16 -17.40 0.48
C GLU A 344 -13.71 -17.06 -0.94
N ILE A 345 -12.42 -17.26 -1.21
CA ILE A 345 -11.76 -16.89 -2.47
C ILE A 345 -12.48 -17.50 -3.70
N GLU A 346 -13.14 -18.64 -3.54
CA GLU A 346 -13.93 -19.29 -4.59
C GLU A 346 -15.11 -18.45 -5.07
N LYS A 347 -15.61 -17.49 -4.29
CA LYS A 347 -16.69 -16.58 -4.73
C LYS A 347 -16.27 -15.74 -5.93
N GLY A 348 -14.99 -15.41 -6.03
CA GLY A 348 -14.46 -14.70 -7.18
C GLY A 348 -14.46 -15.52 -8.48
N PHE A 349 -14.64 -16.84 -8.37
CA PHE A 349 -14.69 -17.76 -9.51
C PHE A 349 -16.11 -18.25 -9.82
N SER A 350 -17.10 -18.04 -8.96
CA SER A 350 -18.46 -18.57 -9.12
C SER A 350 -19.28 -17.90 -10.24
N GLY A 351 -18.79 -16.80 -10.83
CA GLY A 351 -19.39 -16.13 -12.00
C GLY A 351 -18.94 -16.64 -13.37
N ILE A 352 -18.09 -17.65 -13.42
CA ILE A 352 -17.36 -18.10 -14.63
C ILE A 352 -18.24 -18.77 -15.69
N ASN A 353 -19.51 -19.07 -15.40
CA ASN A 353 -20.44 -19.68 -16.36
C ASN A 353 -21.20 -18.68 -17.27
N GLY A 354 -20.81 -17.40 -17.28
CA GLY A 354 -21.37 -16.33 -18.09
C GLY A 354 -20.32 -15.61 -18.94
N ASN A 355 -20.72 -14.72 -19.82
CA ASN A 355 -19.92 -14.00 -20.83
C ASN A 355 -18.69 -13.19 -20.33
N ASP A 356 -18.27 -13.27 -19.05
CA ASP A 356 -17.20 -12.47 -18.43
C ASP A 356 -15.92 -13.26 -18.09
N ASP A 357 -15.74 -14.44 -18.67
CA ASP A 357 -14.66 -15.41 -18.38
C ASP A 357 -13.22 -14.84 -18.52
N GLY A 358 -12.99 -13.91 -19.43
CA GLY A 358 -11.65 -13.39 -19.74
C GLY A 358 -11.13 -12.40 -18.71
N THR A 359 -11.98 -11.58 -18.13
CA THR A 359 -11.58 -10.52 -17.18
C THR A 359 -11.24 -11.11 -15.82
N THR A 360 -12.06 -12.00 -15.31
CA THR A 360 -11.83 -12.70 -14.04
C THR A 360 -10.52 -13.50 -14.07
N LYS A 361 -10.27 -14.25 -15.16
CA LYS A 361 -9.02 -15.01 -15.34
C LYS A 361 -7.78 -14.11 -15.37
N ARG A 362 -7.87 -12.94 -16.01
CA ARG A 362 -6.76 -11.96 -16.04
C ARG A 362 -6.47 -11.37 -14.67
N ILE A 363 -7.51 -10.97 -13.93
CA ILE A 363 -7.36 -10.40 -12.57
C ILE A 363 -6.69 -11.41 -11.64
N PHE A 364 -7.18 -12.64 -11.60
CA PHE A 364 -6.58 -13.69 -10.79
C PHE A 364 -5.19 -14.10 -11.30
N GLY A 365 -4.97 -14.09 -12.60
CA GLY A 365 -3.64 -14.29 -13.18
C GLY A 365 -2.62 -13.28 -12.65
N SER A 366 -2.97 -12.00 -12.66
CA SER A 366 -2.12 -10.92 -12.11
C SER A 366 -1.87 -11.09 -10.62
N PHE A 367 -2.91 -11.45 -9.84
CA PHE A 367 -2.77 -11.71 -8.41
C PHE A 367 -1.87 -12.92 -8.12
N LEU A 368 -2.01 -14.02 -8.87
CA LEU A 368 -1.20 -15.21 -8.70
C LEU A 368 0.25 -14.99 -9.11
N THR A 369 0.50 -14.19 -10.15
CA THR A 369 1.84 -13.77 -10.54
C THR A 369 2.47 -12.95 -9.43
N TRP A 370 1.75 -11.95 -8.92
CA TRP A 370 2.22 -11.19 -7.78
C TRP A 370 2.53 -12.07 -6.56
N LEU A 371 1.63 -12.99 -6.18
CA LEU A 371 1.84 -13.90 -5.05
C LEU A 371 3.12 -14.75 -5.20
N GLN A 372 3.45 -15.12 -6.44
CA GLN A 372 4.65 -15.87 -6.76
C GLN A 372 5.92 -15.01 -6.69
N GLU A 373 5.87 -13.77 -7.19
CA GLU A 373 7.03 -12.89 -7.42
C GLU A 373 7.25 -11.85 -6.32
N LYS A 374 6.26 -11.63 -5.43
CA LYS A 374 6.34 -10.61 -4.39
C LYS A 374 7.59 -10.73 -3.54
N THR A 375 8.24 -9.62 -3.32
CA THR A 375 9.42 -9.47 -2.45
C THR A 375 9.08 -8.84 -1.10
N LYS A 376 7.99 -8.05 -1.05
CA LYS A 376 7.51 -7.42 0.18
C LYS A 376 6.89 -8.47 1.13
N PRO A 377 7.08 -8.34 2.45
CA PRO A 377 6.61 -9.32 3.43
C PRO A 377 5.09 -9.18 3.69
N VAL A 378 4.28 -9.52 2.70
CA VAL A 378 2.83 -9.65 2.81
C VAL A 378 2.48 -11.12 2.88
N PHE A 379 1.83 -11.57 3.95
CA PHE A 379 1.38 -12.96 4.09
C PHE A 379 -0.07 -13.09 3.64
N VAL A 380 -0.33 -13.94 2.66
CA VAL A 380 -1.68 -14.15 2.15
C VAL A 380 -2.34 -15.33 2.87
N VAL A 381 -3.49 -15.07 3.50
CA VAL A 381 -4.33 -16.11 4.09
C VAL A 381 -5.61 -16.20 3.27
N ALA A 382 -5.72 -17.22 2.44
CA ALA A 382 -6.93 -17.47 1.67
C ALA A 382 -7.77 -18.57 2.33
N THR A 383 -9.09 -18.38 2.39
CA THR A 383 -10.03 -19.44 2.81
C THR A 383 -10.89 -19.87 1.64
N ALA A 384 -11.22 -21.16 1.56
CA ALA A 384 -12.14 -21.72 0.59
C ALA A 384 -13.04 -22.80 1.22
N ASN A 385 -14.30 -22.81 0.85
CA ASN A 385 -15.22 -23.90 1.23
C ASN A 385 -15.24 -25.02 0.21
N ASN A 386 -14.94 -24.71 -1.05
CA ASN A 386 -14.89 -25.67 -2.13
C ASN A 386 -13.65 -25.49 -3.00
N ILE A 387 -12.69 -26.39 -2.82
CA ILE A 387 -11.43 -26.38 -3.57
C ILE A 387 -11.61 -26.70 -5.06
N SER A 388 -12.67 -27.43 -5.42
CA SER A 388 -12.90 -27.86 -6.81
C SER A 388 -13.25 -26.70 -7.75
N ILE A 389 -13.68 -25.57 -7.21
CA ILE A 389 -14.00 -24.35 -7.98
C ILE A 389 -12.73 -23.56 -8.30
N LEU A 390 -11.67 -23.76 -7.49
CA LEU A 390 -10.43 -23.02 -7.64
C LEU A 390 -9.65 -23.48 -8.87
N PRO A 391 -9.05 -22.54 -9.64
CA PRO A 391 -8.19 -22.91 -10.75
C PRO A 391 -7.01 -23.76 -10.28
N PRO A 392 -6.64 -24.83 -11.02
CA PRO A 392 -5.52 -25.70 -10.67
C PRO A 392 -4.19 -24.94 -10.48
N GLU A 393 -4.07 -23.80 -11.16
CA GLU A 393 -2.92 -22.89 -11.04
C GLU A 393 -2.72 -22.39 -9.62
N MET A 394 -3.77 -22.13 -8.85
CA MET A 394 -3.67 -21.68 -7.46
C MET A 394 -3.03 -22.72 -6.54
N LEU A 395 -3.21 -23.99 -6.85
CA LEU A 395 -2.73 -25.13 -6.04
C LEU A 395 -1.29 -25.51 -6.35
N ARG A 396 -0.67 -24.86 -7.37
CA ARG A 396 0.73 -25.15 -7.72
C ARG A 396 1.70 -24.63 -6.65
N LYS A 397 2.73 -25.43 -6.39
CA LYS A 397 3.84 -25.04 -5.49
C LYS A 397 4.47 -23.71 -5.91
N GLY A 398 4.88 -22.90 -4.92
CA GLY A 398 5.53 -21.61 -5.13
C GLY A 398 4.58 -20.40 -5.04
N ARG A 399 3.27 -20.61 -4.89
CA ARG A 399 2.26 -19.57 -4.66
C ARG A 399 1.86 -19.51 -3.20
N PHE A 400 1.22 -20.55 -2.69
CA PHE A 400 1.05 -20.77 -1.25
C PHE A 400 2.17 -21.67 -0.72
N ASP A 401 2.62 -21.39 0.49
CA ASP A 401 3.64 -22.21 1.16
C ASP A 401 3.06 -23.56 1.58
N GLU A 402 1.76 -23.56 1.99
CA GLU A 402 1.06 -24.76 2.45
C GLU A 402 -0.45 -24.64 2.18
N ILE A 403 -1.08 -25.81 2.03
CA ILE A 403 -2.55 -25.93 1.90
C ILE A 403 -3.02 -26.79 3.07
N PHE A 404 -3.89 -26.20 3.91
CA PHE A 404 -4.46 -26.91 5.06
C PHE A 404 -5.90 -27.29 4.77
N PHE A 405 -6.21 -28.58 4.92
CA PHE A 405 -7.59 -29.05 4.93
C PHE A 405 -8.13 -28.98 6.38
N VAL A 406 -9.20 -28.25 6.56
CA VAL A 406 -9.88 -28.04 7.85
C VAL A 406 -11.14 -28.89 7.83
N ASP A 407 -11.11 -30.00 8.54
CA ASP A 407 -12.24 -30.94 8.67
C ASP A 407 -13.13 -30.58 9.87
N LEU A 408 -14.19 -31.34 10.05
CA LEU A 408 -14.99 -31.28 11.26
C LEU A 408 -14.15 -31.65 12.50
N PRO A 409 -14.35 -30.96 13.63
CA PRO A 409 -13.57 -31.23 14.83
C PRO A 409 -13.86 -32.65 15.38
N ASN A 410 -12.81 -33.36 15.77
CA ASN A 410 -12.92 -34.64 16.48
C ASN A 410 -13.42 -34.42 17.92
N LEU A 411 -13.60 -35.51 18.68
CA LEU A 411 -14.17 -35.42 20.04
C LEU A 411 -13.35 -34.51 20.97
N ASP A 412 -12.03 -34.67 20.99
CA ASP A 412 -11.13 -33.90 21.85
C ASP A 412 -11.12 -32.41 21.46
N GLU A 413 -11.16 -32.12 20.16
CA GLU A 413 -11.27 -30.78 19.64
C GLU A 413 -12.63 -30.14 19.99
N ARG A 414 -13.75 -30.87 19.91
CA ARG A 414 -15.07 -30.39 20.31
C ARG A 414 -15.12 -30.06 21.81
N ILE A 415 -14.54 -30.92 22.65
CA ILE A 415 -14.42 -30.65 24.10
C ILE A 415 -13.63 -29.37 24.33
N THR A 416 -12.50 -29.21 23.63
CA THR A 416 -11.67 -27.99 23.74
C THR A 416 -12.44 -26.74 23.29
N ILE A 417 -13.16 -26.80 22.18
CA ILE A 417 -13.99 -25.71 21.65
C ILE A 417 -15.09 -25.36 22.67
N LEU A 418 -15.79 -26.34 23.23
CA LEU A 418 -16.83 -26.11 24.24
C LEU A 418 -16.24 -25.44 25.49
N LYS A 419 -15.09 -25.92 25.99
CA LYS A 419 -14.38 -25.30 27.13
C LYS A 419 -14.08 -23.82 26.86
N LEU A 420 -13.52 -23.50 25.69
CA LEU A 420 -13.19 -22.13 25.30
C LEU A 420 -14.42 -21.23 25.25
N HIS A 421 -15.51 -21.69 24.64
CA HIS A 421 -16.74 -20.90 24.55
C HIS A 421 -17.40 -20.70 25.92
N LEU A 422 -17.46 -21.73 26.74
CA LEU A 422 -17.98 -21.63 28.09
C LEU A 422 -17.17 -20.66 28.94
N THR A 423 -15.84 -20.76 28.91
CA THR A 423 -14.96 -19.84 29.66
C THR A 423 -15.19 -18.38 29.25
N ARG A 424 -15.36 -18.11 27.95
CA ARG A 424 -15.64 -16.76 27.43
C ARG A 424 -17.01 -16.24 27.86
N MET A 425 -18.07 -17.05 27.71
CA MET A 425 -19.43 -16.64 28.08
C MET A 425 -19.55 -16.31 29.57
N LEU A 426 -18.75 -16.96 30.38
CA LEU A 426 -18.82 -16.89 31.82
C LEU A 426 -17.85 -15.87 32.44
N ASN A 427 -17.18 -15.02 31.61
CA ASN A 427 -16.24 -13.97 32.00
C ASN A 427 -15.19 -14.38 33.06
N GLY A 428 -14.78 -15.65 33.06
CA GLY A 428 -13.89 -16.19 34.08
C GLY A 428 -14.49 -16.32 35.51
N SER A 429 -15.70 -15.83 35.72
CA SER A 429 -16.32 -15.80 37.06
C SER A 429 -16.96 -17.14 37.50
N ILE A 430 -17.27 -18.00 36.55
CA ILE A 430 -18.00 -19.24 36.81
C ILE A 430 -17.09 -20.47 37.01
N SER A 431 -15.80 -20.32 36.82
CA SER A 431 -14.87 -21.43 37.19
C SER A 431 -14.93 -21.78 38.70
N LYS A 432 -15.54 -20.94 39.53
CA LYS A 432 -15.74 -21.21 40.99
C LYS A 432 -17.11 -21.77 41.37
N GLU A 433 -18.18 -21.47 40.61
CA GLU A 433 -19.55 -21.89 40.97
C GLU A 433 -20.13 -22.96 40.03
N PHE A 434 -19.71 -23.01 38.77
CA PHE A 434 -20.10 -24.06 37.83
C PHE A 434 -18.91 -24.94 37.48
N ASN A 435 -18.69 -25.99 38.23
CA ASN A 435 -17.75 -27.03 37.85
C ASN A 435 -18.37 -27.84 36.70
N VAL A 436 -18.10 -27.39 35.44
CA VAL A 436 -18.51 -28.15 34.28
C VAL A 436 -17.67 -29.44 34.30
N SER A 437 -18.27 -30.53 34.74
CA SER A 437 -17.58 -31.81 34.86
C SER A 437 -17.13 -32.27 33.45
N ASP A 438 -15.98 -32.89 33.40
CA ASP A 438 -15.49 -33.53 32.16
C ASP A 438 -16.51 -34.53 31.58
N THR A 439 -17.32 -35.13 32.45
CA THR A 439 -18.44 -36.02 32.08
C THR A 439 -19.53 -35.27 31.29
N LEU A 440 -19.89 -34.05 31.69
CA LEU A 440 -20.86 -33.25 30.98
C LEU A 440 -20.33 -32.75 29.65
N LEU A 441 -19.06 -32.36 29.61
CA LEU A 441 -18.40 -31.95 28.36
C LEU A 441 -18.30 -33.11 27.35
N ASN A 442 -17.99 -34.31 27.81
CA ASN A 442 -17.99 -35.51 26.97
C ASN A 442 -19.37 -35.90 26.44
N LEU A 443 -20.45 -35.59 27.20
CA LEU A 443 -21.81 -35.81 26.77
C LEU A 443 -22.30 -34.78 25.73
N LEU A 444 -21.80 -33.54 25.80
CA LEU A 444 -22.19 -32.45 24.92
C LEU A 444 -21.34 -32.40 23.66
N ALA A 445 -20.15 -32.96 23.70
CA ALA A 445 -19.21 -33.01 22.57
C ALA A 445 -19.51 -34.19 21.63
#